data_08097fe15ca3702f4abdc0016e744fa4
#
_entry.id   08097fe15ca3702f4abdc0016e744fa4
#
_cell.length_a   1.000
_cell.length_b   1.000
_cell.length_c   1.000
_cell.angle_alpha   90.00
_cell.angle_beta   90.00
_cell.angle_gamma   90.00
#
_symmetry.space_group_name_H-M   'P 1'
#
loop_
_entity.id
_entity.type
_entity.pdbx_description
1 polymer ?
#
loop_
_entity_poly.entity_id
_entity_poly.type
_entity_poly.pdbx_seq_one_letter_code
_entity_poly.pdbx_strand_id
1 'polypeptide(L)'
;MSAPRILFLFNHDAAHQAAHIAGLAAAVARRGVAEVIIAYGTPTIRAVVEGLLSPGDAAKMQWAPLDLTPVLDTALAPLNRVAPVRRLARLVRHRALFASVDIIVSPERTCLRVKRALGERAPRFVFVPHGAGDRSVTYHPEMAQFDLMLVSGQKVVDEMGAHGIMPPERCRIIGYPKFDTVDMTERPRFFGNGNPVFLYNPHFDPYLSSWYDMGHAVIALFAAHPGLNLIVAPHVMLFRKKLHYSLEYRTMRRRPEIPAGLPANIRVDTASERLFDMSYTRAADVYIGDVSSQVYEFLAH
;
A
#
# COMPACT_ATOMS: atom_id res chain seq x y z
N MET A 1 -17.14 -22.23 -23.10
CA MET A 1 -16.18 -21.11 -23.04
C MET A 1 -15.23 -21.45 -21.89
N SER A 2 -13.91 -21.28 -22.07
CA SER A 2 -12.94 -21.44 -20.98
C SER A 2 -13.19 -20.35 -19.90
N ALA A 3 -12.88 -20.67 -18.64
CA ALA A 3 -12.94 -19.68 -17.57
C ALA A 3 -12.00 -18.52 -17.88
N PRO A 4 -12.39 -17.27 -17.58
CA PRO A 4 -11.53 -16.12 -17.81
C PRO A 4 -10.27 -16.21 -16.93
N ARG A 5 -9.14 -15.69 -17.44
CA ARG A 5 -7.86 -15.65 -16.74
C ARG A 5 -7.63 -14.27 -16.17
N ILE A 6 -7.52 -14.17 -14.86
CA ILE A 6 -7.32 -12.93 -14.14
C ILE A 6 -5.96 -12.91 -13.45
N LEU A 7 -5.11 -11.97 -13.84
CA LEU A 7 -3.78 -11.78 -13.27
C LEU A 7 -3.79 -10.64 -12.25
N PHE A 8 -3.39 -10.94 -11.01
CA PHE A 8 -3.13 -9.97 -9.97
C PHE A 8 -1.64 -9.62 -9.96
N LEU A 9 -1.32 -8.34 -10.19
CA LEU A 9 0.04 -7.88 -10.42
C LEU A 9 0.67 -7.29 -9.15
N PHE A 10 1.57 -8.04 -8.54
CA PHE A 10 2.36 -7.66 -7.36
C PHE A 10 3.80 -7.30 -7.77
N ASN A 11 3.96 -6.28 -8.62
CA ASN A 11 5.26 -5.83 -9.13
C ASN A 11 5.76 -4.56 -8.42
N HIS A 12 5.38 -4.35 -7.17
CA HIS A 12 5.81 -3.21 -6.36
C HIS A 12 6.99 -3.59 -5.44
N ASP A 13 7.75 -2.59 -5.01
CA ASP A 13 8.86 -2.78 -4.06
C ASP A 13 8.40 -2.61 -2.60
N ALA A 14 7.20 -2.07 -2.39
CA ALA A 14 6.62 -1.79 -1.08
C ALA A 14 5.64 -2.91 -0.67
N ALA A 15 6.08 -3.80 0.21
CA ALA A 15 5.35 -4.99 0.62
C ALA A 15 3.93 -4.71 1.16
N HIS A 16 3.73 -3.57 1.85
CA HIS A 16 2.42 -3.19 2.38
C HIS A 16 1.32 -3.01 1.31
N GLN A 17 1.69 -2.78 0.05
CA GLN A 17 0.72 -2.67 -1.03
C GLN A 17 0.05 -4.00 -1.38
N ALA A 18 0.65 -5.13 -1.00
CA ALA A 18 0.11 -6.46 -1.28
C ALA A 18 -1.27 -6.67 -0.64
N ALA A 19 -1.49 -6.17 0.57
CA ALA A 19 -2.75 -6.33 1.30
C ALA A 19 -3.98 -5.74 0.57
N HIS A 20 -3.77 -4.78 -0.34
CA HIS A 20 -4.88 -4.14 -1.06
C HIS A 20 -5.48 -4.98 -2.19
N ILE A 21 -4.79 -6.00 -2.69
CA ILE A 21 -5.30 -6.86 -3.75
C ILE A 21 -5.23 -8.36 -3.43
N ALA A 22 -4.52 -8.77 -2.36
CA ALA A 22 -4.42 -10.17 -1.98
C ALA A 22 -5.78 -10.76 -1.56
N GLY A 23 -6.53 -10.08 -0.70
CA GLY A 23 -7.89 -10.48 -0.28
C GLY A 23 -8.85 -10.59 -1.46
N LEU A 24 -8.75 -9.67 -2.44
CA LEU A 24 -9.56 -9.72 -3.65
C LEU A 24 -9.21 -10.93 -4.52
N ALA A 25 -7.92 -11.26 -4.69
CA ALA A 25 -7.47 -12.45 -5.40
C ALA A 25 -8.02 -13.72 -4.74
N ALA A 26 -7.97 -13.80 -3.40
CA ALA A 26 -8.55 -14.89 -2.63
C ALA A 26 -10.07 -15.03 -2.84
N ALA A 27 -10.80 -13.92 -2.82
CA ALA A 27 -12.25 -13.92 -3.04
C ALA A 27 -12.62 -14.42 -4.44
N VAL A 28 -11.87 -14.05 -5.47
CA VAL A 28 -12.07 -14.54 -6.85
C VAL A 28 -11.75 -16.03 -6.95
N ALA A 29 -10.63 -16.47 -6.35
CA ALA A 29 -10.22 -17.88 -6.35
C ALA A 29 -11.24 -18.79 -5.62
N ARG A 30 -11.78 -18.33 -4.50
CA ARG A 30 -12.82 -19.07 -3.75
C ARG A 30 -14.10 -19.26 -4.57
N ARG A 31 -14.48 -18.28 -5.38
CA ARG A 31 -15.67 -18.36 -6.24
C ARG A 31 -15.52 -19.32 -7.41
N GLY A 32 -14.30 -19.67 -7.81
CA GLY A 32 -14.05 -20.60 -8.90
C GLY A 32 -14.55 -20.16 -10.29
N VAL A 33 -14.83 -18.85 -10.46
CA VAL A 33 -15.38 -18.30 -11.72
C VAL A 33 -14.29 -17.87 -12.72
N ALA A 34 -13.04 -17.90 -12.29
CA ALA A 34 -11.88 -17.49 -13.09
C ALA A 34 -10.63 -18.28 -12.67
N GLU A 35 -9.69 -18.42 -13.59
CA GLU A 35 -8.33 -18.85 -13.30
C GLU A 35 -7.56 -17.64 -12.73
N VAL A 36 -7.06 -17.77 -11.49
CA VAL A 36 -6.36 -16.69 -10.79
C VAL A 36 -4.85 -16.88 -10.88
N ILE A 37 -4.15 -15.86 -11.38
CA ILE A 37 -2.69 -15.84 -11.52
C ILE A 37 -2.13 -14.73 -10.63
N ILE A 38 -1.18 -15.11 -9.77
CA ILE A 38 -0.43 -14.18 -8.91
C ILE A 38 0.93 -13.91 -9.56
N ALA A 39 1.06 -12.77 -10.23
CA ALA A 39 2.33 -12.34 -10.82
C ALA A 39 3.11 -11.47 -9.83
N TYR A 40 4.29 -11.90 -9.41
CA TYR A 40 5.06 -11.24 -8.36
C TYR A 40 6.48 -10.88 -8.80
N GLY A 41 6.98 -9.74 -8.30
CA GLY A 41 8.27 -9.19 -8.72
C GLY A 41 9.49 -9.74 -7.97
N THR A 42 9.33 -10.22 -6.72
CA THR A 42 10.44 -10.71 -5.88
C THR A 42 9.98 -11.83 -4.96
N PRO A 43 10.90 -12.71 -4.48
CA PRO A 43 10.57 -13.71 -3.46
C PRO A 43 10.01 -13.11 -2.17
N THR A 44 10.49 -11.95 -1.77
CA THR A 44 9.96 -11.23 -0.60
C THR A 44 8.49 -10.86 -0.79
N ILE A 45 8.11 -10.31 -1.95
CA ILE A 45 6.70 -10.00 -2.25
C ILE A 45 5.86 -11.27 -2.29
N ARG A 46 6.37 -12.36 -2.85
CA ARG A 46 5.71 -13.66 -2.81
C ARG A 46 5.40 -14.10 -1.38
N ALA A 47 6.41 -14.11 -0.51
CA ALA A 47 6.24 -14.51 0.89
C ALA A 47 5.19 -13.64 1.62
N VAL A 48 5.18 -12.33 1.37
CA VAL A 48 4.17 -11.43 1.94
C VAL A 48 2.77 -11.77 1.43
N VAL A 49 2.58 -11.99 0.13
CA VAL A 49 1.27 -12.36 -0.43
C VAL A 49 0.81 -13.71 0.12
N GLU A 50 1.70 -14.72 0.19
CA GLU A 50 1.40 -16.03 0.78
C GLU A 50 0.97 -15.90 2.25
N GLY A 51 1.63 -15.04 3.03
CA GLY A 51 1.29 -14.78 4.43
C GLY A 51 -0.06 -14.07 4.63
N LEU A 52 -0.58 -13.38 3.62
CA LEU A 52 -1.90 -12.72 3.63
C LEU A 52 -3.04 -13.66 3.19
N LEU A 53 -2.73 -14.84 2.69
CA LEU A 53 -3.69 -15.81 2.15
C LEU A 53 -3.82 -17.02 3.06
N SER A 54 -4.99 -17.64 3.10
CA SER A 54 -5.10 -18.97 3.67
C SER A 54 -4.38 -19.99 2.77
N PRO A 55 -3.81 -21.08 3.34
CA PRO A 55 -3.19 -22.14 2.53
C PRO A 55 -4.13 -22.72 1.47
N GLY A 56 -5.42 -22.83 1.79
CA GLY A 56 -6.45 -23.32 0.87
C GLY A 56 -6.74 -22.36 -0.29
N ASP A 57 -6.65 -21.05 -0.07
CA ASP A 57 -6.80 -20.06 -1.14
C ASP A 57 -5.55 -20.01 -2.02
N ALA A 58 -4.36 -20.01 -1.41
CA ALA A 58 -3.08 -19.99 -2.14
C ALA A 58 -2.93 -21.19 -3.09
N ALA A 59 -3.42 -22.37 -2.67
CA ALA A 59 -3.40 -23.59 -3.47
C ALA A 59 -4.31 -23.54 -4.72
N LYS A 60 -5.29 -22.64 -4.76
CA LYS A 60 -6.20 -22.43 -5.91
C LYS A 60 -5.65 -21.46 -6.95
N MET A 61 -4.48 -20.89 -6.73
CA MET A 61 -3.89 -19.84 -7.57
C MET A 61 -2.65 -20.35 -8.29
N GLN A 62 -2.41 -19.83 -9.48
CA GLN A 62 -1.15 -20.04 -10.19
C GLN A 62 -0.16 -18.94 -9.81
N TRP A 63 1.08 -19.32 -9.52
CA TRP A 63 2.14 -18.39 -9.14
C TRP A 63 3.10 -18.16 -10.30
N ALA A 64 3.22 -16.92 -10.76
CA ALA A 64 4.04 -16.52 -11.90
C ALA A 64 5.13 -15.54 -11.47
N PRO A 65 6.39 -15.96 -11.33
CA PRO A 65 7.50 -15.08 -11.05
C PRO A 65 7.79 -14.16 -12.25
N LEU A 66 7.98 -12.87 -11.96
CA LEU A 66 8.41 -11.88 -12.94
C LEU A 66 9.94 -11.71 -12.89
N ASP A 67 10.67 -12.80 -13.08
CA ASP A 67 12.13 -12.82 -12.93
C ASP A 67 12.83 -12.05 -14.04
N LEU A 68 13.89 -11.34 -13.69
CA LEU A 68 14.90 -10.85 -14.62
C LEU A 68 16.00 -11.90 -14.76
N THR A 69 16.68 -11.92 -15.91
CA THR A 69 17.91 -12.71 -16.00
C THR A 69 18.94 -12.17 -15.01
N PRO A 70 19.80 -13.03 -14.41
CA PRO A 70 20.82 -12.57 -13.45
C PRO A 70 21.68 -11.41 -13.99
N VAL A 71 22.05 -11.47 -15.27
CA VAL A 71 22.82 -10.41 -15.94
C VAL A 71 22.05 -9.09 -15.96
N LEU A 72 20.79 -9.13 -16.36
CA LEU A 72 19.95 -7.91 -16.44
C LEU A 72 19.67 -7.37 -15.04
N ASP A 73 19.38 -8.21 -14.07
CA ASP A 73 19.13 -7.81 -12.69
C ASP A 73 20.34 -7.12 -12.07
N THR A 74 21.55 -7.66 -12.29
CA THR A 74 22.81 -7.07 -11.82
C THR A 74 23.08 -5.74 -12.51
N ALA A 75 22.92 -5.66 -13.84
CA ALA A 75 23.15 -4.45 -14.60
C ALA A 75 22.19 -3.30 -14.21
N LEU A 76 20.96 -3.61 -13.85
CA LEU A 76 19.97 -2.61 -13.44
C LEU A 76 20.08 -2.22 -11.95
N ALA A 77 20.85 -2.92 -11.13
CA ALA A 77 20.95 -2.68 -9.69
C ALA A 77 21.36 -1.24 -9.32
N PRO A 78 22.41 -0.64 -9.92
CA PRO A 78 22.80 0.72 -9.60
C PRO A 78 21.74 1.75 -10.01
N LEU A 79 21.10 1.57 -11.16
CA LEU A 79 20.06 2.46 -11.66
C LEU A 79 18.77 2.37 -10.82
N ASN A 80 18.49 1.22 -10.22
CA ASN A 80 17.31 1.03 -9.38
C ASN A 80 17.35 1.86 -8.07
N ARG A 81 18.53 2.45 -7.72
CA ARG A 81 18.65 3.39 -6.60
C ARG A 81 18.00 4.74 -6.89
N VAL A 82 17.90 5.12 -8.17
CA VAL A 82 17.40 6.42 -8.62
C VAL A 82 16.00 6.30 -9.22
N ALA A 83 15.72 5.23 -9.95
CA ALA A 83 14.46 5.01 -10.64
C ALA A 83 14.06 3.52 -10.59
N PRO A 84 12.75 3.16 -10.61
CA PRO A 84 12.29 1.77 -10.48
C PRO A 84 12.49 0.96 -11.76
N VAL A 85 13.72 0.94 -12.28
CA VAL A 85 14.05 0.36 -13.61
C VAL A 85 13.86 -1.16 -13.65
N ARG A 86 14.13 -1.87 -12.54
CA ARG A 86 13.90 -3.31 -12.44
C ARG A 86 12.42 -3.65 -12.59
N ARG A 87 11.53 -2.90 -11.94
CA ARG A 87 10.07 -3.08 -12.06
C ARG A 87 9.61 -2.89 -13.50
N LEU A 88 10.12 -1.87 -14.18
CA LEU A 88 9.79 -1.61 -15.58
C LEU A 88 10.34 -2.69 -16.50
N ALA A 89 11.56 -3.18 -16.27
CA ALA A 89 12.16 -4.26 -17.03
C ALA A 89 11.37 -5.57 -16.93
N ARG A 90 10.84 -5.91 -15.73
CA ARG A 90 9.95 -7.06 -15.52
C ARG A 90 8.69 -6.97 -16.40
N LEU A 91 8.05 -5.80 -16.45
CA LEU A 91 6.85 -5.60 -17.28
C LEU A 91 7.14 -5.82 -18.77
N VAL A 92 8.28 -5.33 -19.25
CA VAL A 92 8.68 -5.52 -20.66
C VAL A 92 9.01 -6.98 -20.97
N ARG A 93 9.79 -7.62 -20.09
CA ARG A 93 10.22 -9.00 -20.26
C ARG A 93 9.06 -10.00 -20.30
N HIS A 94 8.07 -9.80 -19.44
CA HIS A 94 6.95 -10.74 -19.28
C HIS A 94 5.70 -10.34 -20.07
N ARG A 95 5.85 -9.52 -21.13
CA ARG A 95 4.72 -9.06 -21.96
C ARG A 95 3.87 -10.20 -22.53
N ALA A 96 4.47 -11.36 -22.83
CA ALA A 96 3.75 -12.54 -23.34
C ALA A 96 2.77 -13.10 -22.30
N LEU A 97 3.16 -13.15 -21.01
CA LEU A 97 2.27 -13.53 -19.92
C LEU A 97 1.09 -12.55 -19.84
N PHE A 98 1.37 -11.25 -19.88
CA PHE A 98 0.32 -10.23 -19.79
C PHE A 98 -0.64 -10.28 -21.01
N ALA A 99 -0.15 -10.63 -22.18
CA ALA A 99 -0.99 -10.80 -23.38
C ALA A 99 -1.84 -12.10 -23.36
N SER A 100 -1.54 -13.05 -22.47
CA SER A 100 -2.21 -14.35 -22.39
C SER A 100 -3.37 -14.39 -21.39
N VAL A 101 -3.70 -13.27 -20.76
CA VAL A 101 -4.77 -13.15 -19.75
C VAL A 101 -5.87 -12.21 -20.25
N ASP A 102 -7.06 -12.32 -19.66
CA ASP A 102 -8.20 -11.48 -20.04
C ASP A 102 -8.26 -10.19 -19.21
N ILE A 103 -7.80 -10.26 -17.94
CA ILE A 103 -7.86 -9.13 -17.01
C ILE A 103 -6.56 -9.05 -16.22
N ILE A 104 -6.06 -7.82 -16.04
CA ILE A 104 -4.96 -7.49 -15.11
C ILE A 104 -5.49 -6.58 -14.03
N VAL A 105 -5.35 -7.00 -12.77
CA VAL A 105 -5.67 -6.22 -11.57
C VAL A 105 -4.38 -5.69 -10.96
N SER A 106 -4.28 -4.37 -10.73
CA SER A 106 -3.06 -3.76 -10.20
C SER A 106 -3.37 -2.60 -9.25
N PRO A 107 -2.59 -2.45 -8.16
CA PRO A 107 -2.66 -1.28 -7.28
C PRO A 107 -1.80 -0.12 -7.79
N GLU A 108 -1.17 -0.26 -8.96
CA GLU A 108 -0.20 0.71 -9.48
C GLU A 108 -0.39 1.05 -10.94
N ARG A 109 -0.14 2.31 -11.30
CA ARG A 109 -0.25 2.83 -12.66
C ARG A 109 0.83 2.31 -13.63
N THR A 110 1.95 1.82 -13.10
CA THR A 110 3.08 1.35 -13.93
C THR A 110 2.67 0.24 -14.91
N CYS A 111 1.62 -0.54 -14.60
CA CYS A 111 1.07 -1.56 -15.47
C CYS A 111 0.50 -1.00 -16.80
N LEU A 112 0.12 0.28 -16.84
CA LEU A 112 -0.36 0.93 -18.07
C LEU A 112 0.69 0.97 -19.18
N ARG A 113 1.97 0.83 -18.85
CA ARG A 113 3.04 0.64 -19.86
C ARG A 113 2.84 -0.66 -20.65
N VAL A 114 2.35 -1.72 -19.99
CA VAL A 114 2.00 -2.97 -20.66
C VAL A 114 0.80 -2.76 -21.58
N LYS A 115 -0.26 -2.06 -21.10
CA LYS A 115 -1.44 -1.71 -21.91
C LYS A 115 -1.03 -1.00 -23.20
N ARG A 116 -0.20 0.04 -23.07
CA ARG A 116 0.29 0.80 -24.23
C ARG A 116 1.16 -0.03 -25.19
N ALA A 117 1.99 -0.92 -24.66
CA ALA A 117 2.86 -1.77 -25.49
C ALA A 117 2.12 -2.90 -26.22
N LEU A 118 0.98 -3.37 -25.71
CA LEU A 118 0.17 -4.41 -26.32
C LEU A 118 -0.89 -3.83 -27.28
N GLY A 119 -1.24 -2.55 -27.15
CA GLY A 119 -2.23 -1.88 -28.01
C GLY A 119 -3.60 -2.58 -27.96
N GLU A 120 -4.17 -2.88 -29.13
CA GLU A 120 -5.49 -3.54 -29.24
C GLU A 120 -5.54 -4.97 -28.68
N ARG A 121 -4.37 -5.60 -28.50
CA ARG A 121 -4.25 -6.94 -27.88
C ARG A 121 -4.12 -6.89 -26.36
N ALA A 122 -4.24 -5.71 -25.76
CA ALA A 122 -4.14 -5.58 -24.32
C ALA A 122 -5.36 -6.19 -23.62
N PRO A 123 -5.17 -6.93 -22.51
CA PRO A 123 -6.27 -7.33 -21.64
C PRO A 123 -6.98 -6.12 -21.03
N ARG A 124 -8.08 -6.33 -20.34
CA ARG A 124 -8.70 -5.27 -19.54
C ARG A 124 -7.86 -4.98 -18.28
N PHE A 125 -7.70 -3.71 -17.94
CA PHE A 125 -6.94 -3.27 -16.78
C PHE A 125 -7.89 -2.75 -15.70
N VAL A 126 -7.83 -3.36 -14.53
CA VAL A 126 -8.58 -3.00 -13.33
C VAL A 126 -7.63 -2.38 -12.32
N PHE A 127 -7.96 -1.19 -11.85
CA PHE A 127 -7.20 -0.50 -10.81
C PHE A 127 -7.84 -0.67 -9.44
N VAL A 128 -7.02 -0.97 -8.44
CA VAL A 128 -7.42 -0.99 -7.02
C VAL A 128 -6.49 -0.06 -6.27
N PRO A 129 -6.94 1.10 -5.78
CA PRO A 129 -6.07 2.02 -5.05
C PRO A 129 -5.42 1.36 -3.82
N HIS A 130 -4.13 1.60 -3.61
CA HIS A 130 -3.39 1.10 -2.45
C HIS A 130 -3.41 2.07 -1.26
N GLY A 131 -4.51 2.78 -1.09
CA GLY A 131 -4.78 3.69 0.03
C GLY A 131 -6.16 4.29 -0.12
N ALA A 132 -6.80 4.60 1.00
CA ALA A 132 -8.09 5.29 1.04
C ALA A 132 -7.92 6.82 1.09
N GLY A 133 -6.70 7.34 0.94
CA GLY A 133 -6.37 8.73 1.17
C GLY A 133 -6.79 9.66 0.04
N ASP A 134 -7.11 10.88 0.42
CA ASP A 134 -7.58 12.00 -0.43
C ASP A 134 -6.42 12.78 -1.08
N ARG A 135 -5.39 12.07 -1.56
CA ARG A 135 -4.21 12.73 -2.13
C ARG A 135 -4.36 12.95 -3.63
N SER A 136 -3.82 14.07 -4.12
CA SER A 136 -3.75 14.42 -5.55
C SER A 136 -3.22 13.29 -6.44
N VAL A 137 -2.33 12.44 -5.92
CA VAL A 137 -1.80 11.26 -6.60
C VAL A 137 -2.90 10.28 -7.03
N THR A 138 -4.00 10.22 -6.28
CA THR A 138 -5.15 9.35 -6.59
C THR A 138 -5.87 9.82 -7.85
N TYR A 139 -5.90 11.13 -8.10
CA TYR A 139 -6.65 11.76 -9.21
C TYR A 139 -5.77 12.11 -10.41
N HIS A 140 -4.82 11.24 -10.73
CA HIS A 140 -3.92 11.46 -11.87
C HIS A 140 -4.62 11.13 -13.20
N PRO A 141 -4.44 11.95 -14.28
CA PRO A 141 -5.13 11.74 -15.56
C PRO A 141 -4.90 10.36 -16.19
N GLU A 142 -3.77 9.70 -15.93
CA GLU A 142 -3.52 8.34 -16.41
C GLU A 142 -4.57 7.32 -15.91
N MET A 143 -5.29 7.60 -14.82
CA MET A 143 -6.36 6.72 -14.32
C MET A 143 -7.46 6.49 -15.35
N ALA A 144 -7.71 7.45 -16.24
CA ALA A 144 -8.65 7.31 -17.35
C ALA A 144 -8.34 6.14 -18.30
N GLN A 145 -7.10 5.66 -18.32
CA GLN A 145 -6.66 4.52 -19.14
C GLN A 145 -7.05 3.16 -18.57
N PHE A 146 -7.47 3.06 -17.31
CA PHE A 146 -8.01 1.82 -16.74
C PHE A 146 -9.43 1.57 -17.25
N ASP A 147 -9.78 0.30 -17.44
CA ASP A 147 -11.10 -0.10 -17.93
C ASP A 147 -12.13 -0.11 -16.80
N LEU A 148 -11.68 -0.33 -15.55
CA LEU A 148 -12.48 -0.33 -14.34
C LEU A 148 -11.65 0.11 -13.14
N MET A 149 -12.24 0.82 -12.19
CA MET A 149 -11.68 1.06 -10.85
C MET A 149 -12.54 0.40 -9.78
N LEU A 150 -11.87 -0.29 -8.84
CA LEU A 150 -12.49 -0.83 -7.64
C LEU A 150 -12.10 0.07 -6.47
N VAL A 151 -13.07 0.81 -5.93
CA VAL A 151 -12.82 1.92 -5.01
C VAL A 151 -13.39 1.67 -3.61
N SER A 152 -12.87 2.38 -2.62
CA SER A 152 -13.24 2.19 -1.22
C SER A 152 -14.61 2.76 -0.86
N GLY A 153 -15.10 3.77 -1.56
CA GLY A 153 -16.37 4.41 -1.21
C GLY A 153 -16.85 5.43 -2.26
N GLN A 154 -18.06 5.96 -2.03
CA GLN A 154 -18.74 6.89 -2.93
C GLN A 154 -17.93 8.17 -3.18
N LYS A 155 -17.25 8.70 -2.16
CA LYS A 155 -16.40 9.88 -2.28
C LYS A 155 -15.39 9.77 -3.43
N VAL A 156 -14.75 8.60 -3.60
CA VAL A 156 -13.76 8.39 -4.68
C VAL A 156 -14.44 8.40 -6.04
N VAL A 157 -15.66 7.84 -6.15
CA VAL A 157 -16.45 7.87 -7.39
C VAL A 157 -16.77 9.31 -7.78
N ASP A 158 -17.27 10.09 -6.81
CA ASP A 158 -17.70 11.48 -7.02
C ASP A 158 -16.52 12.36 -7.43
N GLU A 159 -15.38 12.21 -6.76
CA GLU A 159 -14.17 12.98 -7.07
C GLU A 159 -13.55 12.60 -8.42
N MET A 160 -13.54 11.30 -8.79
CA MET A 160 -13.12 10.88 -10.14
C MET A 160 -13.98 11.50 -11.22
N GLY A 161 -15.29 11.58 -11.00
CA GLY A 161 -16.24 12.24 -11.90
C GLY A 161 -16.02 13.76 -11.95
N ALA A 162 -15.89 14.41 -10.79
CA ALA A 162 -15.67 15.85 -10.67
C ALA A 162 -14.37 16.31 -11.35
N HIS A 163 -13.31 15.49 -11.29
CA HIS A 163 -12.06 15.75 -12.00
C HIS A 163 -12.07 15.34 -13.48
N GLY A 164 -13.20 14.80 -13.99
CA GLY A 164 -13.31 14.34 -15.39
C GLY A 164 -12.36 13.19 -15.75
N ILE A 165 -11.89 12.42 -14.75
CA ILE A 165 -10.89 11.36 -14.94
C ILE A 165 -11.55 10.05 -15.31
N MET A 166 -12.61 9.67 -14.58
CA MET A 166 -13.31 8.41 -14.80
C MET A 166 -14.80 8.58 -14.55
N PRO A 167 -15.64 8.12 -15.48
CA PRO A 167 -17.10 8.19 -15.30
C PRO A 167 -17.56 7.15 -14.25
N PRO A 168 -18.65 7.44 -13.49
CA PRO A 168 -19.13 6.59 -12.40
C PRO A 168 -19.38 5.13 -12.78
N GLU A 169 -19.86 4.88 -14.00
CA GLU A 169 -20.12 3.52 -14.51
C GLU A 169 -18.88 2.66 -14.66
N ARG A 170 -17.69 3.25 -14.68
CA ARG A 170 -16.38 2.55 -14.66
C ARG A 170 -15.78 2.46 -13.26
N CYS A 171 -16.53 2.85 -12.24
CA CYS A 171 -16.16 2.66 -10.84
C CYS A 171 -17.08 1.61 -10.19
N ARG A 172 -16.53 0.80 -9.28
CA ARG A 172 -17.31 -0.10 -8.41
C ARG A 172 -16.82 0.02 -6.99
N ILE A 173 -17.74 0.27 -6.08
CA ILE A 173 -17.44 0.34 -4.64
C ILE A 173 -17.32 -1.08 -4.12
N ILE A 174 -16.16 -1.41 -3.55
CA ILE A 174 -15.87 -2.72 -2.95
C ILE A 174 -15.45 -2.61 -1.48
N GLY A 175 -15.40 -1.41 -0.91
CA GLY A 175 -14.80 -1.16 0.39
C GLY A 175 -13.27 -1.11 0.33
N TYR A 176 -12.62 -1.37 1.46
CA TYR A 176 -11.16 -1.31 1.59
C TYR A 176 -10.59 -2.73 1.76
N PRO A 177 -10.08 -3.37 0.70
CA PRO A 177 -9.73 -4.79 0.71
C PRO A 177 -8.66 -5.20 1.72
N LYS A 178 -7.89 -4.26 2.24
CA LYS A 178 -6.91 -4.52 3.30
C LYS A 178 -7.59 -5.05 4.58
N PHE A 179 -8.83 -4.64 4.87
CA PHE A 179 -9.57 -5.13 6.04
C PHE A 179 -9.83 -6.64 5.99
N ASP A 180 -9.94 -7.23 4.79
CA ASP A 180 -10.13 -8.68 4.63
C ASP A 180 -8.88 -9.49 4.99
N THR A 181 -7.73 -8.83 5.17
CA THR A 181 -6.45 -9.47 5.51
C THR A 181 -6.09 -9.36 6.99
N VAL A 182 -6.96 -8.76 7.81
CA VAL A 182 -6.72 -8.49 9.23
C VAL A 182 -7.92 -8.97 10.04
N ASP A 183 -7.67 -9.65 11.14
CA ASP A 183 -8.74 -9.95 12.13
C ASP A 183 -9.09 -8.66 12.88
N MET A 184 -10.19 -8.04 12.50
CA MET A 184 -10.67 -6.78 13.08
C MET A 184 -11.30 -6.96 14.47
N THR A 185 -11.52 -8.19 14.93
CA THR A 185 -12.11 -8.48 16.26
C THR A 185 -11.04 -8.44 17.36
N GLU A 186 -9.79 -8.69 17.04
CA GLU A 186 -8.68 -8.69 17.98
C GLU A 186 -8.12 -7.28 18.18
N ARG A 187 -8.00 -6.85 19.44
CA ARG A 187 -7.35 -5.59 19.81
C ARG A 187 -5.96 -5.85 20.40
N PRO A 188 -4.86 -5.58 19.68
CA PRO A 188 -3.51 -5.78 20.20
C PRO A 188 -3.22 -4.90 21.42
N ARG A 189 -2.47 -5.43 22.39
CA ARG A 189 -2.04 -4.69 23.58
C ARG A 189 -0.54 -4.51 23.57
N PHE A 190 -0.08 -3.26 23.72
CA PHE A 190 1.33 -2.91 23.74
C PHE A 190 1.81 -2.39 25.09
N PHE A 191 0.88 -2.10 25.99
CA PHE A 191 1.13 -1.64 27.36
C PHE A 191 0.32 -2.50 28.34
N GLY A 192 0.90 -2.74 29.54
CA GLY A 192 0.26 -3.55 30.56
C GLY A 192 -0.46 -2.73 31.66
N ASN A 193 -0.49 -1.40 31.53
CA ASN A 193 -0.97 -0.50 32.60
C ASN A 193 -2.44 -0.06 32.46
N GLY A 194 -3.14 -0.44 31.39
CA GLY A 194 -4.54 -0.10 31.17
C GLY A 194 -4.83 1.37 30.86
N ASN A 195 -3.81 2.20 30.73
CA ASN A 195 -3.98 3.62 30.41
C ASN A 195 -4.40 3.81 28.94
N PRO A 196 -5.08 4.91 28.58
CA PRO A 196 -5.41 5.22 27.19
C PRO A 196 -4.20 5.23 26.28
N VAL A 197 -4.34 4.66 25.09
CA VAL A 197 -3.29 4.52 24.07
C VAL A 197 -3.51 5.54 22.96
N PHE A 198 -2.55 6.39 22.76
CA PHE A 198 -2.51 7.36 21.66
C PHE A 198 -1.55 6.86 20.59
N LEU A 199 -1.98 6.89 19.35
CA LEU A 199 -1.13 6.61 18.19
C LEU A 199 -0.73 7.91 17.53
N TYR A 200 0.57 8.19 17.46
CA TYR A 200 1.11 9.28 16.65
C TYR A 200 1.71 8.72 15.35
N ASN A 201 1.06 9.05 14.23
CA ASN A 201 1.41 8.54 12.89
C ASN A 201 1.74 9.70 11.92
N PRO A 202 2.92 10.32 12.03
CA PRO A 202 3.32 11.38 11.11
C PRO A 202 3.69 10.85 9.72
N HIS A 203 3.37 11.63 8.70
CA HIS A 203 3.71 11.36 7.30
C HIS A 203 5.22 11.49 7.04
N PHE A 204 5.71 11.02 5.89
CA PHE A 204 7.13 11.12 5.53
C PHE A 204 7.47 12.34 4.67
N ASP A 205 6.49 12.89 3.93
CA ASP A 205 6.72 14.04 3.06
C ASP A 205 7.03 15.27 3.90
N PRO A 206 8.13 15.99 3.66
CA PRO A 206 8.59 17.08 4.51
C PRO A 206 7.67 18.31 4.56
N TYR A 207 6.73 18.42 3.64
CA TYR A 207 5.71 19.47 3.66
C TYR A 207 4.47 19.07 4.45
N LEU A 208 4.07 17.79 4.34
CA LEU A 208 2.83 17.27 4.94
C LEU A 208 3.03 16.73 6.36
N SER A 209 4.27 16.48 6.77
CA SER A 209 4.56 15.77 8.01
C SER A 209 4.67 16.70 9.22
N SER A 210 3.84 16.44 10.21
CA SER A 210 3.92 17.08 11.53
C SER A 210 5.19 16.71 12.32
N TRP A 211 5.89 15.63 11.94
CA TRP A 211 7.11 15.20 12.63
C TRP A 211 8.17 16.29 12.71
N TYR A 212 8.35 17.03 11.63
CA TYR A 212 9.42 18.02 11.51
C TYR A 212 9.27 19.20 12.48
N ASP A 213 8.04 19.55 12.82
CA ASP A 213 7.75 20.73 13.63
C ASP A 213 7.22 20.37 15.02
N MET A 214 6.50 19.27 15.15
CA MET A 214 5.77 18.90 16.37
C MET A 214 6.25 17.59 17.00
N GLY A 215 7.01 16.73 16.29
CA GLY A 215 7.35 15.40 16.77
C GLY A 215 7.96 15.35 18.16
N HIS A 216 8.93 16.23 18.43
CA HIS A 216 9.57 16.33 19.76
C HIS A 216 8.62 16.89 20.83
N ALA A 217 7.76 17.85 20.48
CA ALA A 217 6.79 18.41 21.42
C ALA A 217 5.72 17.38 21.81
N VAL A 218 5.23 16.57 20.85
CA VAL A 218 4.32 15.46 21.13
C VAL A 218 4.98 14.46 22.09
N ILE A 219 6.20 14.02 21.81
CA ILE A 219 6.92 13.09 22.69
C ILE A 219 7.12 13.69 24.10
N ALA A 220 7.53 14.96 24.21
CA ALA A 220 7.72 15.62 25.48
C ALA A 220 6.42 15.74 26.30
N LEU A 221 5.29 16.01 25.63
CA LEU A 221 3.98 16.05 26.28
C LEU A 221 3.65 14.71 26.93
N PHE A 222 3.80 13.59 26.22
CA PHE A 222 3.49 12.26 26.76
C PHE A 222 4.52 11.81 27.81
N ALA A 223 5.79 12.24 27.70
CA ALA A 223 6.80 11.98 28.73
C ALA A 223 6.46 12.67 30.07
N ALA A 224 5.82 13.84 30.02
CA ALA A 224 5.34 14.54 31.19
C ALA A 224 4.02 13.97 31.76
N HIS A 225 3.31 13.10 31.05
CA HIS A 225 2.02 12.55 31.42
C HIS A 225 2.03 11.01 31.45
N PRO A 226 2.62 10.36 32.46
CA PRO A 226 2.77 8.90 32.52
C PRO A 226 1.44 8.13 32.61
N GLY A 227 0.34 8.78 32.88
CA GLY A 227 -1.02 8.23 32.82
C GLY A 227 -1.57 8.05 31.40
N LEU A 228 -0.83 8.46 30.36
CA LEU A 228 -1.20 8.31 28.96
C LEU A 228 -0.10 7.51 28.24
N ASN A 229 -0.49 6.54 27.42
CA ASN A 229 0.44 5.78 26.59
C ASN A 229 0.55 6.39 25.20
N LEU A 230 1.76 6.43 24.64
CA LEU A 230 2.02 6.89 23.27
C LEU A 230 2.69 5.79 22.45
N ILE A 231 2.13 5.50 21.30
CA ILE A 231 2.80 4.75 20.24
C ILE A 231 3.19 5.76 19.14
N VAL A 232 4.48 5.93 18.91
CA VAL A 232 5.01 6.69 17.76
C VAL A 232 5.28 5.70 16.64
N ALA A 233 4.39 5.65 15.68
CA ALA A 233 4.45 4.75 14.52
C ALA A 233 4.36 5.56 13.22
N PRO A 234 5.45 6.20 12.80
CA PRO A 234 5.46 7.06 11.61
C PRO A 234 5.32 6.25 10.33
N HIS A 235 4.97 6.94 9.25
CA HIS A 235 4.99 6.33 7.92
C HIS A 235 6.35 5.66 7.64
N VAL A 236 6.36 4.44 7.12
CA VAL A 236 7.54 3.58 6.92
C VAL A 236 8.70 4.23 6.15
N MET A 237 8.43 5.28 5.39
CA MET A 237 9.45 6.01 4.64
C MET A 237 10.16 7.08 5.47
N LEU A 238 9.57 7.58 6.57
CA LEU A 238 10.09 8.74 7.30
C LEU A 238 11.49 8.48 7.88
N PHE A 239 11.73 7.29 8.43
CA PHE A 239 13.01 6.96 9.07
C PHE A 239 14.01 6.25 8.15
N ARG A 240 13.64 5.97 6.88
CA ARG A 240 14.58 5.37 5.91
C ARG A 240 15.69 6.31 5.47
N LYS A 241 15.45 7.63 5.49
CA LYS A 241 16.42 8.65 5.08
C LYS A 241 16.48 9.76 6.12
N LYS A 242 17.63 10.45 6.18
CA LYS A 242 17.81 11.64 7.03
C LYS A 242 17.36 12.93 6.33
N LEU A 243 17.39 12.94 5.01
CA LEU A 243 16.99 14.07 4.17
C LEU A 243 15.84 13.65 3.28
N HIS A 244 14.74 14.39 3.30
CA HIS A 244 13.56 14.19 2.49
C HIS A 244 13.32 15.38 1.57
N TYR A 245 12.84 15.09 0.38
CA TYR A 245 12.43 16.08 -0.60
C TYR A 245 11.01 15.77 -1.10
N SER A 246 10.14 16.78 -1.03
CA SER A 246 8.81 16.72 -1.63
C SER A 246 8.90 17.21 -3.07
N LEU A 247 8.57 16.31 -4.02
CA LEU A 247 8.52 16.66 -5.44
C LEU A 247 7.34 17.60 -5.74
N GLU A 248 6.23 17.40 -5.05
CA GLU A 248 5.00 18.16 -5.24
C GLU A 248 5.13 19.60 -4.72
N TYR A 249 5.67 19.74 -3.51
CA TYR A 249 5.78 21.05 -2.82
C TYR A 249 7.16 21.67 -2.90
N ARG A 250 8.13 21.02 -3.58
CA ARG A 250 9.53 21.49 -3.75
C ARG A 250 10.21 21.86 -2.44
N THR A 251 9.86 21.14 -1.38
CA THR A 251 10.36 21.38 -0.01
C THR A 251 11.35 20.30 0.36
N MET A 252 12.50 20.70 0.93
CA MET A 252 13.51 19.77 1.43
C MET A 252 13.77 20.02 2.90
N ARG A 253 13.70 18.95 3.72
CA ARG A 253 13.95 19.04 5.17
C ARG A 253 14.76 17.88 5.68
N ARG A 254 15.62 18.15 6.67
CA ARG A 254 16.32 17.11 7.42
C ARG A 254 15.41 16.62 8.54
N ARG A 255 15.19 15.31 8.58
CA ARG A 255 14.34 14.67 9.59
C ARG A 255 14.98 14.82 10.98
N PRO A 256 14.25 15.33 11.99
CA PRO A 256 14.65 15.29 13.40
C PRO A 256 14.82 13.84 13.89
N GLU A 257 15.81 13.61 14.74
CA GLU A 257 16.04 12.29 15.36
C GLU A 257 15.04 12.07 16.52
N ILE A 258 14.84 10.81 16.87
CA ILE A 258 14.03 10.44 18.04
C ILE A 258 14.83 10.77 19.30
N PRO A 259 14.23 11.44 20.31
CA PRO A 259 14.90 11.67 21.59
C PRO A 259 15.31 10.36 22.27
N ALA A 260 16.46 10.36 22.92
CA ALA A 260 16.92 9.25 23.74
C ALA A 260 16.24 9.24 25.11
N GLY A 261 16.26 8.09 25.81
CA GLY A 261 15.81 7.98 27.20
C GLY A 261 14.30 8.13 27.38
N LEU A 262 13.50 7.62 26.44
CA LEU A 262 12.04 7.68 26.51
C LEU A 262 11.49 6.86 27.68
N PRO A 263 10.46 7.36 28.40
CA PRO A 263 9.83 6.63 29.49
C PRO A 263 9.00 5.46 29.00
N ALA A 264 8.67 4.53 29.90
CA ALA A 264 8.00 3.25 29.58
C ALA A 264 6.59 3.40 28.95
N ASN A 265 5.92 4.55 29.14
CA ASN A 265 4.64 4.86 28.53
C ASN A 265 4.76 5.33 27.05
N ILE A 266 5.99 5.42 26.51
CA ILE A 266 6.23 5.78 25.10
C ILE A 266 6.91 4.61 24.38
N ARG A 267 6.27 4.14 23.33
CA ARG A 267 6.81 3.13 22.41
C ARG A 267 7.05 3.75 21.04
N VAL A 268 8.24 3.57 20.50
CA VAL A 268 8.57 4.03 19.15
C VAL A 268 8.87 2.85 18.26
N ASP A 269 8.25 2.82 17.09
CA ASP A 269 8.54 1.84 16.04
C ASP A 269 8.72 2.56 14.70
N THR A 270 9.85 2.34 14.07
CA THR A 270 10.21 2.99 12.80
C THR A 270 10.48 2.01 11.65
N ALA A 271 10.36 0.69 11.91
CA ALA A 271 10.85 -0.31 10.96
C ALA A 271 10.04 -1.61 10.88
N SER A 272 9.23 -1.96 11.90
CA SER A 272 8.54 -3.25 11.91
C SER A 272 7.34 -3.29 10.96
N GLU A 273 6.83 -4.49 10.70
CA GLU A 273 5.62 -4.73 9.90
C GLU A 273 4.36 -4.14 10.54
N ARG A 274 4.37 -3.93 11.85
CA ARG A 274 3.27 -3.31 12.59
C ARG A 274 2.94 -1.89 12.15
N LEU A 275 3.85 -1.23 11.43
CA LEU A 275 3.60 0.08 10.83
C LEU A 275 2.55 0.05 9.71
N PHE A 276 2.21 -1.14 9.19
CA PHE A 276 1.27 -1.28 8.06
C PHE A 276 0.32 -2.48 8.16
N ASP A 277 0.41 -3.31 9.23
CA ASP A 277 -0.50 -4.46 9.45
C ASP A 277 -1.75 -4.09 10.27
N MET A 278 -1.97 -2.82 10.56
CA MET A 278 -3.04 -2.27 11.39
C MET A 278 -2.92 -2.56 12.89
N SER A 279 -1.85 -3.21 13.38
CA SER A 279 -1.70 -3.50 14.81
C SER A 279 -1.77 -2.25 15.68
N TYR A 280 -1.14 -1.16 15.25
CA TYR A 280 -1.13 0.09 16.03
C TYR A 280 -2.44 0.87 15.91
N THR A 281 -3.06 0.91 14.74
CA THR A 281 -4.36 1.59 14.57
C THR A 281 -5.42 0.91 15.41
N ARG A 282 -5.46 -0.43 15.45
CA ARG A 282 -6.41 -1.20 16.28
C ARG A 282 -6.13 -1.13 17.79
N ALA A 283 -4.87 -0.91 18.19
CA ALA A 283 -4.51 -0.79 19.59
C ALA A 283 -4.85 0.57 20.20
N ALA A 284 -4.99 1.60 19.38
CA ALA A 284 -5.13 2.98 19.83
C ALA A 284 -6.58 3.33 20.25
N ASP A 285 -6.71 4.17 21.27
CA ASP A 285 -7.95 4.82 21.63
C ASP A 285 -8.11 6.18 20.93
N VAL A 286 -6.97 6.81 20.62
CA VAL A 286 -6.92 8.14 19.98
C VAL A 286 -5.85 8.12 18.89
N TYR A 287 -6.21 8.64 17.72
CA TYR A 287 -5.29 8.81 16.59
C TYR A 287 -4.85 10.28 16.47
N ILE A 288 -3.54 10.49 16.42
CA ILE A 288 -2.89 11.76 16.12
C ILE A 288 -2.04 11.54 14.87
N GLY A 289 -2.31 12.24 13.80
CA GLY A 289 -1.52 12.02 12.58
C GLY A 289 -1.84 12.99 11.47
N ASP A 290 -1.06 12.86 10.42
CA ASP A 290 -1.20 13.65 9.22
C ASP A 290 -2.18 12.97 8.23
N VAL A 291 -2.45 13.63 7.10
CA VAL A 291 -3.31 13.09 6.04
C VAL A 291 -2.70 11.81 5.46
N SER A 292 -3.26 10.67 5.86
CA SER A 292 -2.79 9.33 5.54
C SER A 292 -3.96 8.35 5.49
N SER A 293 -3.82 7.25 4.73
CA SER A 293 -4.83 6.19 4.72
C SER A 293 -4.98 5.49 6.08
N GLN A 294 -4.03 5.60 6.98
CA GLN A 294 -4.13 5.01 8.32
C GLN A 294 -5.21 5.65 9.20
N VAL A 295 -5.64 6.88 8.91
CA VAL A 295 -6.79 7.48 9.59
C VAL A 295 -8.08 6.69 9.33
N TYR A 296 -8.26 6.22 8.09
CA TYR A 296 -9.42 5.37 7.74
C TYR A 296 -9.31 3.97 8.36
N GLU A 297 -8.08 3.46 8.50
CA GLU A 297 -7.83 2.19 9.20
C GLU A 297 -8.15 2.31 10.70
N PHE A 298 -7.87 3.45 11.31
CA PHE A 298 -8.24 3.74 12.70
C PHE A 298 -9.75 3.89 12.88
N LEU A 299 -10.44 4.56 11.95
CA LEU A 299 -11.90 4.80 12.03
C LEU A 299 -12.75 3.56 11.76
N ALA A 300 -12.14 2.45 11.32
CA ALA A 300 -12.85 1.22 10.98
C ALA A 300 -13.13 0.29 12.18
N HIS A 301 -12.72 0.63 13.42
CA HIS A 301 -12.92 -0.18 14.63
C HIS A 301 -13.47 0.64 15.80
#